data_6cec309581111257bb5ccd1a38919bed
#
_entry.id   6cec309581111257bb5ccd1a38919bed
#
_cell.length_a   1.000
_cell.length_b   1.000
_cell.length_c   1.000
_cell.angle_alpha   90.00
_cell.angle_beta   90.00
_cell.angle_gamma   90.00
#
_symmetry.space_group_name_H-M   'P 1'
#
loop_
_entity.id
_entity.type
_entity.pdbx_description
1 polymer ?
#
loop_
_entity_poly.entity_id
_entity_poly.type
_entity_poly.pdbx_seq_one_letter_code
_entity_poly.pdbx_strand_id
1 'polypeptide(L)'
;MSGILYVIGTPIGNLGDITLRAIETLEKVEVLYCEDSRVAARLINHLIETGKLSKKPRYVPYNEFNESRMGEVVADSVLNGAIVGLVTDAGMPGISDPGYRAIRACHDRGLPVQVIPGVTALTTALPYSGIGGEVTVYGGFLPKTSGKAQRILEASRVMMESLGTGRLVLYVSPHRLLKDLELIKTVMGNVTCVLCRELTKMHEERVEAKVEELIEKYKAGVKGELVLIIGLE
;
A
#
# COMPACT_ATOMS: atom_id res chain seq x y z
N MET A 1 11.71 1.74 31.14
CA MET A 1 12.05 2.23 29.79
C MET A 1 10.74 2.40 29.05
N SER A 2 10.56 3.51 28.32
CA SER A 2 9.38 3.67 27.47
C SER A 2 9.44 2.63 26.33
N GLY A 3 8.31 2.05 25.97
CA GLY A 3 8.19 1.19 24.79
C GLY A 3 8.38 1.99 23.50
N ILE A 4 8.22 1.31 22.39
CA ILE A 4 8.36 1.93 21.04
C ILE A 4 7.37 1.28 20.09
N LEU A 5 6.82 2.08 19.17
CA LEU A 5 6.07 1.61 18.00
C LEU A 5 7.00 1.53 16.79
N TYR A 6 7.14 0.33 16.22
CA TYR A 6 7.76 0.12 14.91
C TYR A 6 6.68 -0.04 13.84
N VAL A 7 6.68 0.85 12.85
CA VAL A 7 5.85 0.76 11.64
C VAL A 7 6.67 0.04 10.59
N ILE A 8 6.34 -1.21 10.29
CA ILE A 8 7.23 -2.13 9.55
C ILE A 8 6.64 -2.46 8.19
N GLY A 9 7.40 -2.17 7.12
CA GLY A 9 7.04 -2.58 5.77
C GLY A 9 7.22 -4.08 5.55
N THR A 10 6.22 -4.69 4.91
CA THR A 10 6.20 -6.12 4.58
C THR A 10 6.25 -6.33 3.05
N PRO A 11 6.62 -7.52 2.56
CA PRO A 11 6.62 -7.84 1.14
C PRO A 11 5.25 -7.66 0.49
N ILE A 12 5.24 -7.25 -0.79
CA ILE A 12 4.01 -7.09 -1.59
C ILE A 12 3.68 -8.31 -2.46
N GLY A 13 4.40 -9.40 -2.28
CA GLY A 13 4.18 -10.64 -3.04
C GLY A 13 5.37 -11.60 -2.96
N ASN A 14 6.58 -11.08 -2.98
CA ASN A 14 7.81 -11.87 -2.91
C ASN A 14 8.43 -11.75 -1.51
N LEU A 15 8.51 -12.85 -0.77
CA LEU A 15 9.08 -12.87 0.59
C LEU A 15 10.56 -12.44 0.63
N GLY A 16 11.26 -12.51 -0.52
CA GLY A 16 12.64 -12.03 -0.65
C GLY A 16 12.79 -10.50 -0.54
N ASP A 17 11.70 -9.75 -0.69
CA ASP A 17 11.70 -8.29 -0.63
C ASP A 17 11.63 -7.74 0.80
N ILE A 18 11.59 -8.60 1.82
CA ILE A 18 11.68 -8.16 3.21
C ILE A 18 13.07 -7.60 3.50
N THR A 19 13.15 -6.43 4.13
CA THR A 19 14.44 -5.82 4.46
C THR A 19 15.10 -6.51 5.64
N LEU A 20 16.44 -6.54 5.67
CA LEU A 20 17.21 -7.05 6.81
C LEU A 20 16.80 -6.36 8.10
N ARG A 21 16.63 -5.03 8.07
CA ARG A 21 16.22 -4.25 9.22
C ARG A 21 14.79 -4.58 9.70
N ALA A 22 13.87 -4.94 8.80
CA ALA A 22 12.54 -5.43 9.18
C ALA A 22 12.64 -6.74 9.96
N ILE A 23 13.48 -7.67 9.51
CA ILE A 23 13.75 -8.94 10.21
C ILE A 23 14.34 -8.69 11.60
N GLU A 24 15.40 -7.91 11.70
CA GLU A 24 16.03 -7.54 12.98
C GLU A 24 15.07 -6.85 13.95
N THR A 25 14.13 -6.07 13.41
CA THR A 25 13.10 -5.39 14.21
C THR A 25 12.04 -6.37 14.69
N LEU A 26 11.56 -7.24 13.80
CA LEU A 26 10.57 -8.28 14.15
C LEU A 26 11.08 -9.22 15.24
N GLU A 27 12.39 -9.50 15.30
CA GLU A 27 12.99 -10.29 16.37
C GLU A 27 12.83 -9.64 17.76
N LYS A 28 12.73 -8.31 17.83
CA LYS A 28 12.57 -7.56 19.09
C LYS A 28 11.10 -7.37 19.48
N VAL A 29 10.19 -7.43 18.51
CA VAL A 29 8.76 -7.16 18.72
C VAL A 29 8.13 -8.18 19.64
N GLU A 30 7.42 -7.70 20.67
CA GLU A 30 6.66 -8.48 21.63
C GLU A 30 5.20 -8.65 21.22
N VAL A 31 4.62 -7.54 20.70
CA VAL A 31 3.23 -7.48 20.24
C VAL A 31 3.21 -6.96 18.82
N LEU A 32 2.68 -7.76 17.89
CA LEU A 32 2.54 -7.42 16.48
C LEU A 32 1.05 -7.14 16.17
N TYR A 33 0.74 -5.87 15.96
CA TYR A 33 -0.56 -5.45 15.42
C TYR A 33 -0.53 -5.66 13.92
N CYS A 34 -1.52 -6.39 13.38
CA CYS A 34 -1.55 -6.81 11.99
C CYS A 34 -2.98 -6.82 11.45
N GLU A 35 -3.13 -6.59 10.16
CA GLU A 35 -4.44 -6.52 9.50
C GLU A 35 -5.14 -7.89 9.53
N ASP A 36 -4.49 -8.91 8.99
CA ASP A 36 -4.89 -10.31 9.11
C ASP A 36 -3.77 -11.12 9.81
N SER A 37 -4.07 -11.64 11.00
CA SER A 37 -3.11 -12.44 11.78
C SER A 37 -2.65 -13.71 11.07
N ARG A 38 -3.44 -14.23 10.13
CA ARG A 38 -3.07 -15.42 9.33
C ARG A 38 -2.00 -15.07 8.31
N VAL A 39 -2.08 -13.87 7.71
CA VAL A 39 -1.08 -13.37 6.74
C VAL A 39 0.22 -13.06 7.47
N ALA A 40 0.14 -12.30 8.58
CA ALA A 40 1.29 -12.02 9.42
C ALA A 40 1.97 -13.31 9.94
N ALA A 41 1.18 -14.29 10.39
CA ALA A 41 1.71 -15.57 10.86
C ALA A 41 2.43 -16.37 9.76
N ARG A 42 1.97 -16.32 8.51
CA ARG A 42 2.67 -16.97 7.37
C ARG A 42 4.05 -16.35 7.16
N LEU A 43 4.15 -15.02 7.16
CA LEU A 43 5.44 -14.33 7.05
C LEU A 43 6.38 -14.72 8.18
N ILE A 44 5.92 -14.60 9.43
CA ILE A 44 6.74 -14.90 10.62
C ILE A 44 7.18 -16.38 10.64
N ASN A 45 6.27 -17.33 10.31
CA ASN A 45 6.62 -18.75 10.24
C ASN A 45 7.70 -19.01 9.19
N HIS A 46 7.57 -18.43 8.00
CA HIS A 46 8.59 -18.54 6.96
C HIS A 46 9.96 -18.01 7.42
N LEU A 47 9.98 -16.87 8.12
CA LEU A 47 11.22 -16.31 8.65
C LEU A 47 11.85 -17.19 9.73
N ILE A 48 11.03 -17.87 10.54
CA ILE A 48 11.53 -18.85 11.54
C ILE A 48 12.05 -20.12 10.86
N GLU A 49 11.31 -20.68 9.90
CA GLU A 49 11.70 -21.87 9.15
C GLU A 49 13.01 -21.67 8.38
N THR A 50 13.27 -20.44 7.92
CA THR A 50 14.52 -20.07 7.26
C THR A 50 15.62 -19.61 8.21
N GLY A 51 15.42 -19.72 9.52
CA GLY A 51 16.43 -19.37 10.55
C GLY A 51 16.67 -17.86 10.70
N LYS A 52 15.78 -17.02 10.17
CA LYS A 52 15.92 -15.56 10.23
C LYS A 52 15.28 -14.94 11.48
N LEU A 53 14.35 -15.65 12.12
CA LEU A 53 13.74 -15.28 13.41
C LEU A 53 13.81 -16.47 14.36
N SER A 54 13.90 -16.21 15.68
CA SER A 54 13.95 -17.22 16.72
C SER A 54 12.63 -17.41 17.45
N LYS A 55 11.72 -16.43 17.41
CA LYS A 55 10.47 -16.42 18.18
C LYS A 55 9.30 -15.78 17.43
N LYS A 56 8.09 -16.04 17.92
CA LYS A 56 6.85 -15.45 17.44
C LYS A 56 6.40 -14.33 18.37
N PRO A 57 5.98 -13.17 17.83
CA PRO A 57 5.32 -12.15 18.63
C PRO A 57 3.88 -12.57 18.97
N ARG A 58 3.25 -11.88 19.93
CA ARG A 58 1.82 -11.97 20.15
C ARG A 58 1.09 -11.17 19.05
N TYR A 59 0.22 -11.82 18.26
CA TYR A 59 -0.57 -11.17 17.22
C TYR A 59 -1.82 -10.50 17.80
N VAL A 60 -2.11 -9.29 17.34
CA VAL A 60 -3.33 -8.54 17.70
C VAL A 60 -3.94 -7.97 16.41
N PRO A 61 -5.21 -8.27 16.08
CA PRO A 61 -5.86 -7.72 14.91
C PRO A 61 -5.98 -6.20 14.95
N TYR A 62 -5.56 -5.54 13.87
CA TYR A 62 -5.64 -4.11 13.66
C TYR A 62 -5.98 -3.82 12.19
N ASN A 63 -7.23 -3.50 11.88
CA ASN A 63 -7.74 -3.34 10.52
C ASN A 63 -8.66 -2.11 10.40
N GLU A 64 -9.13 -1.79 9.21
CA GLU A 64 -9.97 -0.61 8.92
C GLU A 64 -11.24 -0.52 9.81
N PHE A 65 -11.82 -1.65 10.22
CA PHE A 65 -13.04 -1.70 11.03
C PHE A 65 -12.79 -1.38 12.49
N ASN A 66 -11.59 -1.62 13.01
CA ASN A 66 -11.28 -1.46 14.43
C ASN A 66 -10.21 -0.40 14.72
N GLU A 67 -9.52 0.16 13.72
CA GLU A 67 -8.37 1.05 13.90
C GLU A 67 -8.69 2.30 14.73
N SER A 68 -9.94 2.81 14.68
CA SER A 68 -10.35 3.99 15.47
C SER A 68 -10.23 3.74 16.99
N ARG A 69 -10.58 2.54 17.42
CA ARG A 69 -10.45 2.12 18.82
C ARG A 69 -9.05 1.59 19.13
N MET A 70 -8.53 0.78 18.24
CA MET A 70 -7.27 0.07 18.46
C MET A 70 -6.05 1.01 18.39
N GLY A 71 -6.16 2.18 17.76
CA GLY A 71 -5.08 3.18 17.77
C GLY A 71 -4.67 3.57 19.18
N GLU A 72 -5.65 3.83 20.08
CA GLU A 72 -5.39 4.13 21.48
C GLU A 72 -4.80 2.93 22.23
N VAL A 73 -5.27 1.72 21.94
CA VAL A 73 -4.73 0.47 22.56
C VAL A 73 -3.27 0.25 22.17
N VAL A 74 -2.88 0.57 20.92
CA VAL A 74 -1.48 0.55 20.48
C VAL A 74 -0.65 1.54 21.31
N ALA A 75 -1.12 2.77 21.43
CA ALA A 75 -0.41 3.80 22.21
C ALA A 75 -0.30 3.43 23.70
N ASP A 76 -1.35 2.84 24.31
CA ASP A 76 -1.30 2.33 25.68
C ASP A 76 -0.26 1.22 25.83
N SER A 77 -0.16 0.31 24.85
CA SER A 77 0.86 -0.76 24.89
C SER A 77 2.27 -0.19 24.89
N VAL A 78 2.52 0.83 24.05
CA VAL A 78 3.82 1.53 24.00
C VAL A 78 4.09 2.28 25.29
N LEU A 79 3.09 2.99 25.83
CA LEU A 79 3.20 3.72 27.11
C LEU A 79 3.58 2.79 28.26
N ASN A 80 3.03 1.58 28.27
CA ASN A 80 3.31 0.56 29.27
C ASN A 80 4.65 -0.18 29.04
N GLY A 81 5.48 0.28 28.12
CA GLY A 81 6.84 -0.20 27.92
C GLY A 81 7.00 -1.34 26.90
N ALA A 82 5.94 -1.74 26.19
CA ALA A 82 6.02 -2.82 25.22
C ALA A 82 6.76 -2.41 23.93
N ILE A 83 7.48 -3.35 23.32
CA ILE A 83 8.04 -3.22 21.98
C ILE A 83 6.98 -3.69 20.98
N VAL A 84 6.37 -2.73 20.31
CA VAL A 84 5.21 -2.93 19.46
C VAL A 84 5.59 -2.85 17.98
N GLY A 85 5.16 -3.82 17.17
CA GLY A 85 5.19 -3.77 15.72
C GLY A 85 3.80 -3.51 15.14
N LEU A 86 3.73 -2.74 14.07
CA LEU A 86 2.54 -2.55 13.24
C LEU A 86 2.88 -2.95 11.81
N VAL A 87 2.11 -3.88 11.25
CA VAL A 87 2.23 -4.36 9.86
C VAL A 87 0.85 -4.42 9.19
N THR A 88 0.83 -4.37 7.87
CA THR A 88 -0.33 -4.67 7.04
C THR A 88 -0.11 -5.97 6.27
N ASP A 89 -1.10 -6.44 5.55
CA ASP A 89 -1.00 -7.70 4.80
C ASP A 89 0.08 -7.64 3.72
N ALA A 90 0.30 -6.44 3.14
CA ALA A 90 1.34 -6.19 2.14
C ALA A 90 1.75 -4.71 2.12
N GLY A 91 3.04 -4.42 2.00
CA GLY A 91 3.53 -3.04 1.86
C GLY A 91 3.69 -2.30 3.19
N MET A 92 3.38 -1.02 3.19
CA MET A 92 3.63 -0.11 4.31
C MET A 92 2.32 0.28 5.02
N PRO A 93 2.22 0.10 6.34
CA PRO A 93 1.08 0.63 7.10
C PRO A 93 0.84 2.12 6.85
N GLY A 94 -0.43 2.51 6.69
CA GLY A 94 -0.83 3.90 6.45
C GLY A 94 -0.76 4.36 4.98
N ILE A 95 -0.35 3.49 4.04
CA ILE A 95 -0.39 3.78 2.59
C ILE A 95 -1.51 2.96 1.95
N SER A 96 -2.70 3.53 1.86
CA SER A 96 -3.96 2.86 1.46
C SER A 96 -4.38 1.70 2.35
N ASP A 97 -3.73 1.54 3.49
CA ASP A 97 -3.92 0.49 4.48
C ASP A 97 -4.11 1.08 5.88
N PRO A 98 -4.61 0.32 6.86
CA PRO A 98 -4.71 0.75 8.25
C PRO A 98 -3.33 1.12 8.83
N GLY A 99 -3.31 2.06 9.78
CA GLY A 99 -2.06 2.44 10.47
C GLY A 99 -2.04 3.87 11.00
N TYR A 100 -2.68 4.78 10.25
CA TYR A 100 -2.67 6.21 10.59
C TYR A 100 -3.08 6.48 12.04
N ARG A 101 -4.14 5.85 12.53
CA ARG A 101 -4.67 6.09 13.88
C ARG A 101 -3.69 5.70 14.98
N ALA A 102 -3.01 4.56 14.84
CA ALA A 102 -2.01 4.10 15.81
C ALA A 102 -0.79 5.03 15.85
N ILE A 103 -0.28 5.39 14.65
CA ILE A 103 0.85 6.32 14.53
C ILE A 103 0.50 7.68 15.14
N ARG A 104 -0.68 8.21 14.82
CA ARG A 104 -1.15 9.50 15.32
C ARG A 104 -1.32 9.48 16.84
N ALA A 105 -1.96 8.45 17.40
CA ALA A 105 -2.15 8.32 18.85
C ALA A 105 -0.81 8.27 19.61
N CYS A 106 0.21 7.60 19.05
CA CYS A 106 1.56 7.61 19.64
C CYS A 106 2.19 9.01 19.59
N HIS A 107 2.11 9.70 18.44
CA HIS A 107 2.65 11.06 18.30
C HIS A 107 1.96 12.06 19.22
N ASP A 108 0.64 12.01 19.36
CA ASP A 108 -0.13 12.90 20.24
C ASP A 108 0.24 12.76 21.71
N ARG A 109 0.77 11.59 22.09
CA ARG A 109 1.25 11.29 23.45
C ARG A 109 2.76 11.41 23.61
N GLY A 110 3.49 11.88 22.60
CA GLY A 110 4.95 12.00 22.64
C GLY A 110 5.69 10.66 22.76
N LEU A 111 5.04 9.54 22.32
CA LEU A 111 5.64 8.21 22.39
C LEU A 111 6.57 7.97 21.20
N PRO A 112 7.64 7.16 21.38
CA PRO A 112 8.58 6.86 20.32
C PRO A 112 7.91 6.07 19.18
N VAL A 113 8.07 6.55 17.94
CA VAL A 113 7.65 5.87 16.71
C VAL A 113 8.84 5.79 15.78
N GLN A 114 9.11 4.61 15.24
CA GLN A 114 10.13 4.39 14.23
C GLN A 114 9.58 3.68 13.01
N VAL A 115 9.82 4.24 11.83
CA VAL A 115 9.45 3.61 10.56
C VAL A 115 10.61 2.74 10.08
N ILE A 116 10.29 1.48 9.79
CA ILE A 116 11.18 0.52 9.12
C ILE A 116 10.70 0.43 7.67
N PRO A 117 11.37 1.11 6.72
CA PRO A 117 10.91 1.16 5.35
C PRO A 117 10.93 -0.21 4.69
N GLY A 118 9.98 -0.42 3.81
CA GLY A 118 9.86 -1.60 2.97
C GLY A 118 9.37 -1.23 1.59
N VAL A 119 9.08 -2.24 0.77
CA VAL A 119 8.51 -2.10 -0.56
C VAL A 119 7.07 -1.60 -0.49
N THR A 120 6.62 -0.90 -1.54
CA THR A 120 5.20 -0.61 -1.76
C THR A 120 4.87 -0.80 -3.23
N ALA A 121 3.63 -1.17 -3.54
CA ALA A 121 3.20 -1.30 -4.93
C ALA A 121 3.35 0.04 -5.68
N LEU A 122 3.14 1.19 -5.01
CA LEU A 122 3.37 2.54 -5.54
C LEU A 122 4.81 2.73 -6.04
N THR A 123 5.79 2.56 -5.16
CA THR A 123 7.21 2.82 -5.48
C THR A 123 7.82 1.76 -6.38
N THR A 124 7.24 0.56 -6.42
CA THR A 124 7.65 -0.51 -7.34
C THR A 124 7.10 -0.30 -8.74
N ALA A 125 5.82 0.11 -8.86
CA ALA A 125 5.19 0.36 -10.16
C ALA A 125 5.78 1.57 -10.90
N LEU A 126 6.18 2.62 -10.20
CA LEU A 126 6.70 3.85 -10.79
C LEU A 126 7.88 3.63 -11.75
N PRO A 127 9.01 3.06 -11.34
CA PRO A 127 10.13 2.79 -12.25
C PRO A 127 9.76 1.74 -13.30
N TYR A 128 8.93 0.75 -12.93
CA TYR A 128 8.52 -0.32 -13.83
C TYR A 128 7.61 0.18 -14.95
N SER A 129 6.82 1.24 -14.69
CA SER A 129 5.92 1.82 -15.71
C SER A 129 6.66 2.43 -16.90
N GLY A 130 7.84 3.01 -16.69
CA GLY A 130 8.54 3.80 -17.70
C GLY A 130 7.90 5.16 -18.00
N ILE A 131 6.78 5.52 -17.34
CA ILE A 131 6.16 6.84 -17.47
C ILE A 131 6.99 7.84 -16.65
N GLY A 132 7.55 8.83 -17.34
CA GLY A 132 8.28 9.94 -16.75
C GLY A 132 7.38 10.95 -16.06
N GLY A 133 7.99 11.95 -15.43
CA GLY A 133 7.31 13.09 -14.81
C GLY A 133 7.94 13.48 -13.49
N GLU A 134 8.13 14.78 -13.28
CA GLU A 134 8.72 15.31 -12.03
C GLU A 134 7.74 15.23 -10.86
N VAL A 135 6.43 15.33 -11.15
CA VAL A 135 5.38 15.28 -10.15
C VAL A 135 4.65 13.95 -10.23
N THR A 136 4.47 13.31 -9.08
CA THR A 136 3.66 12.11 -8.95
C THR A 136 2.49 12.37 -8.01
N VAL A 137 1.28 12.24 -8.52
CA VAL A 137 0.06 12.23 -7.70
C VAL A 137 -0.27 10.81 -7.34
N TYR A 138 -0.39 10.52 -6.06
CA TYR A 138 -0.88 9.25 -5.58
C TYR A 138 -2.35 9.39 -5.17
N GLY A 139 -3.25 8.77 -5.92
CA GLY A 139 -4.69 8.83 -5.69
C GLY A 139 -5.23 7.66 -4.84
N GLY A 140 -4.40 6.65 -4.53
CA GLY A 140 -4.86 5.44 -3.84
C GLY A 140 -5.95 4.72 -4.61
N PHE A 141 -6.91 4.10 -3.92
CA PHE A 141 -8.12 3.57 -4.55
C PHE A 141 -9.12 4.68 -4.81
N LEU A 142 -9.64 4.75 -6.03
CA LEU A 142 -10.71 5.71 -6.34
C LEU A 142 -11.94 5.46 -5.45
N PRO A 143 -12.55 6.51 -4.90
CA PRO A 143 -13.76 6.39 -4.10
C PRO A 143 -14.88 5.66 -4.84
N LYS A 144 -15.71 4.90 -4.10
CA LYS A 144 -16.87 4.19 -4.68
C LYS A 144 -17.91 5.16 -5.26
N THR A 145 -18.00 6.38 -4.70
CA THR A 145 -18.89 7.45 -5.15
C THR A 145 -18.29 8.12 -6.38
N SER A 146 -18.97 8.04 -7.52
CA SER A 146 -18.50 8.55 -8.82
C SER A 146 -18.09 10.04 -8.77
N GLY A 147 -18.89 10.91 -8.15
CA GLY A 147 -18.57 12.33 -8.06
C GLY A 147 -17.31 12.66 -7.23
N LYS A 148 -16.95 11.83 -6.22
CA LYS A 148 -15.66 11.99 -5.51
C LYS A 148 -14.50 11.49 -6.37
N ALA A 149 -14.67 10.35 -7.03
CA ALA A 149 -13.67 9.81 -7.93
C ALA A 149 -13.39 10.76 -9.09
N GLN A 150 -14.44 11.30 -9.73
CA GLN A 150 -14.32 12.28 -10.80
C GLN A 150 -13.51 13.51 -10.36
N ARG A 151 -13.80 14.10 -9.19
CA ARG A 151 -13.05 15.25 -8.67
C ARG A 151 -11.56 14.98 -8.49
N ILE A 152 -11.19 13.78 -8.04
CA ILE A 152 -9.77 13.41 -7.91
C ILE A 152 -9.10 13.37 -9.29
N LEU A 153 -9.76 12.77 -10.28
CA LEU A 153 -9.24 12.68 -11.64
C LEU A 153 -9.13 14.08 -12.29
N GLU A 154 -10.17 14.92 -12.16
CA GLU A 154 -10.17 16.29 -12.67
C GLU A 154 -9.05 17.13 -12.04
N ALA A 155 -8.92 17.11 -10.72
CA ALA A 155 -7.87 17.84 -10.02
C ALA A 155 -6.47 17.37 -10.42
N SER A 156 -6.28 16.05 -10.56
CA SER A 156 -5.00 15.47 -11.01
C SER A 156 -4.70 15.90 -12.45
N ARG A 157 -5.67 15.83 -13.36
CA ARG A 157 -5.53 16.27 -14.75
C ARG A 157 -5.13 17.74 -14.82
N VAL A 158 -5.89 18.62 -14.18
CA VAL A 158 -5.63 20.09 -14.18
C VAL A 158 -4.23 20.39 -13.64
N MET A 159 -3.81 19.70 -12.57
CA MET A 159 -2.47 19.90 -12.02
C MET A 159 -1.38 19.46 -12.99
N MET A 160 -1.50 18.28 -13.59
CA MET A 160 -0.53 17.74 -14.53
C MET A 160 -0.45 18.61 -15.79
N GLU A 161 -1.59 19.05 -16.35
CA GLU A 161 -1.67 19.96 -17.49
C GLU A 161 -1.02 21.33 -17.21
N SER A 162 -1.29 21.89 -16.01
CA SER A 162 -0.73 23.21 -15.64
C SER A 162 0.78 23.19 -15.45
N LEU A 163 1.33 22.05 -15.05
CA LEU A 163 2.77 21.86 -14.88
C LEU A 163 3.46 21.39 -16.18
N GLY A 164 2.70 20.96 -17.20
CA GLY A 164 3.25 20.35 -18.41
C GLY A 164 3.99 19.05 -18.18
N THR A 165 3.82 18.44 -17.01
CA THR A 165 4.49 17.20 -16.58
C THR A 165 3.70 16.55 -15.46
N GLY A 166 3.92 15.25 -15.25
CA GLY A 166 3.37 14.53 -14.11
C GLY A 166 2.73 13.21 -14.46
N ARG A 167 2.45 12.46 -13.42
CA ARG A 167 1.79 11.15 -13.51
C ARG A 167 0.87 10.93 -12.31
N LEU A 168 -0.26 10.28 -12.57
CA LEU A 168 -1.21 9.85 -11.55
C LEU A 168 -1.06 8.35 -11.34
N VAL A 169 -0.90 7.92 -10.09
CA VAL A 169 -0.84 6.51 -9.69
C VAL A 169 -2.08 6.15 -8.89
N LEU A 170 -2.76 5.10 -9.32
CA LEU A 170 -3.96 4.58 -8.69
C LEU A 170 -3.77 3.10 -8.32
N TYR A 171 -4.20 2.72 -7.13
CA TYR A 171 -4.49 1.31 -6.83
C TYR A 171 -5.87 0.97 -7.36
N VAL A 172 -6.00 -0.18 -8.00
CA VAL A 172 -7.25 -0.57 -8.66
C VAL A 172 -7.68 -1.96 -8.20
N SER A 173 -8.92 -2.07 -7.72
CA SER A 173 -9.51 -3.36 -7.45
C SER A 173 -9.87 -4.05 -8.78
N PRO A 174 -9.57 -5.35 -8.97
CA PRO A 174 -9.95 -6.10 -10.16
C PRO A 174 -11.43 -5.97 -10.52
N HIS A 175 -12.28 -6.00 -9.51
CA HIS A 175 -13.75 -5.88 -9.69
C HIS A 175 -14.20 -4.49 -10.16
N ARG A 176 -13.35 -3.49 -10.08
CA ARG A 176 -13.65 -2.11 -10.45
C ARG A 176 -12.89 -1.62 -11.68
N LEU A 177 -11.94 -2.39 -12.17
CA LEU A 177 -11.03 -1.96 -13.23
C LEU A 177 -11.78 -1.32 -14.42
N LEU A 178 -12.76 -2.01 -14.97
CA LEU A 178 -13.52 -1.48 -16.13
C LEU A 178 -14.26 -0.19 -15.80
N LYS A 179 -14.89 -0.13 -14.63
CA LYS A 179 -15.62 1.08 -14.21
C LYS A 179 -14.67 2.25 -14.00
N ASP A 180 -13.50 2.01 -13.41
CA ASP A 180 -12.51 3.05 -13.16
C ASP A 180 -11.86 3.51 -14.47
N LEU A 181 -11.58 2.60 -15.43
CA LEU A 181 -11.09 2.95 -16.77
C LEU A 181 -12.11 3.79 -17.57
N GLU A 182 -13.40 3.44 -17.54
CA GLU A 182 -14.46 4.22 -18.21
C GLU A 182 -14.58 5.63 -17.61
N LEU A 183 -14.43 5.77 -16.30
CA LEU A 183 -14.41 7.07 -15.66
C LEU A 183 -13.16 7.88 -16.05
N ILE A 184 -11.99 7.25 -16.10
CA ILE A 184 -10.75 7.86 -16.55
C ILE A 184 -10.90 8.35 -18.00
N LYS A 185 -11.43 7.51 -18.88
CA LYS A 185 -11.73 7.89 -20.28
C LYS A 185 -12.64 9.13 -20.36
N THR A 186 -13.67 9.16 -19.55
CA THR A 186 -14.64 10.28 -19.53
C THR A 186 -14.00 11.59 -19.06
N VAL A 187 -13.12 11.53 -18.04
CA VAL A 187 -12.57 12.73 -17.40
C VAL A 187 -11.25 13.17 -18.04
N MET A 188 -10.38 12.24 -18.37
CA MET A 188 -9.02 12.49 -18.85
C MET A 188 -8.84 12.24 -20.36
N GLY A 189 -9.86 11.67 -21.02
CA GLY A 189 -9.78 11.27 -22.42
C GLY A 189 -9.11 9.91 -22.62
N ASN A 190 -8.75 9.60 -23.87
CA ASN A 190 -8.10 8.34 -24.24
C ASN A 190 -6.57 8.44 -24.02
N VAL A 191 -6.17 8.68 -22.77
CA VAL A 191 -4.77 8.84 -22.35
C VAL A 191 -4.00 7.53 -22.35
N THR A 192 -2.67 7.61 -22.43
CA THR A 192 -1.79 6.46 -22.25
C THR A 192 -1.69 6.07 -20.77
N CYS A 193 -1.85 4.78 -20.52
CA CYS A 193 -1.77 4.18 -19.19
C CYS A 193 -0.81 2.99 -19.19
N VAL A 194 -0.18 2.76 -18.03
CA VAL A 194 0.51 1.50 -17.74
C VAL A 194 -0.21 0.80 -16.61
N LEU A 195 -0.72 -0.39 -16.89
CA LEU A 195 -1.26 -1.28 -15.88
C LEU A 195 -0.19 -2.28 -15.46
N CYS A 196 0.19 -2.22 -14.19
CA CYS A 196 1.04 -3.21 -13.54
C CYS A 196 0.16 -4.17 -12.73
N ARG A 197 0.32 -5.47 -12.93
CA ARG A 197 -0.45 -6.51 -12.28
C ARG A 197 0.48 -7.48 -11.56
N GLU A 198 0.09 -7.90 -10.34
CA GLU A 198 0.78 -8.94 -9.57
C GLU A 198 2.29 -8.67 -9.42
N LEU A 199 2.65 -7.41 -9.12
CA LEU A 199 4.05 -6.98 -8.94
C LEU A 199 4.78 -7.88 -7.97
N THR A 200 6.01 -8.26 -8.32
CA THR A 200 6.93 -9.16 -7.59
C THR A 200 6.48 -10.63 -7.51
N LYS A 201 5.31 -10.99 -8.09
CA LYS A 201 4.76 -12.34 -8.07
C LYS A 201 5.03 -13.10 -9.37
N MET A 202 4.75 -14.41 -9.36
CA MET A 202 4.99 -15.29 -10.52
C MET A 202 4.26 -14.84 -11.79
N HIS A 203 3.10 -14.18 -11.65
CA HIS A 203 2.29 -13.71 -12.78
C HIS A 203 2.36 -12.20 -12.95
N GLU A 204 3.52 -11.62 -12.64
CA GLU A 204 3.78 -10.20 -12.88
C GLU A 204 3.56 -9.85 -14.35
N GLU A 205 2.82 -8.77 -14.60
CA GLU A 205 2.51 -8.31 -15.94
C GLU A 205 2.57 -6.78 -15.99
N ARG A 206 3.12 -6.23 -17.07
CA ARG A 206 3.09 -4.82 -17.44
C ARG A 206 2.43 -4.66 -18.80
N VAL A 207 1.39 -3.84 -18.86
CA VAL A 207 0.68 -3.52 -20.10
C VAL A 207 0.64 -2.01 -20.26
N GLU A 208 1.20 -1.50 -21.35
CA GLU A 208 1.12 -0.11 -21.76
C GLU A 208 0.16 0.00 -22.95
N ALA A 209 -0.86 0.82 -22.82
CA ALA A 209 -1.89 0.99 -23.84
C ALA A 209 -2.72 2.24 -23.58
N LYS A 210 -3.48 2.68 -24.58
CA LYS A 210 -4.54 3.68 -24.39
C LYS A 210 -5.67 3.09 -23.52
N VAL A 211 -6.38 3.97 -22.82
CA VAL A 211 -7.48 3.55 -21.92
C VAL A 211 -8.49 2.67 -22.64
N GLU A 212 -8.87 3.00 -23.89
CA GLU A 212 -9.83 2.21 -24.68
C GLU A 212 -9.34 0.78 -24.96
N GLU A 213 -8.07 0.63 -25.25
CA GLU A 213 -7.45 -0.68 -25.49
C GLU A 213 -7.42 -1.51 -24.20
N LEU A 214 -7.17 -0.88 -23.03
CA LEU A 214 -7.25 -1.56 -21.74
C LEU A 214 -8.66 -2.00 -21.42
N ILE A 215 -9.69 -1.19 -21.72
CA ILE A 215 -11.10 -1.54 -21.55
C ILE A 215 -11.42 -2.79 -22.38
N GLU A 216 -11.04 -2.80 -23.66
CA GLU A 216 -11.28 -3.93 -24.55
C GLU A 216 -10.52 -5.19 -24.10
N LYS A 217 -9.24 -5.05 -23.73
CA LYS A 217 -8.39 -6.15 -23.25
C LYS A 217 -8.99 -6.84 -22.02
N TYR A 218 -9.51 -6.06 -21.06
CA TYR A 218 -9.95 -6.57 -19.77
C TYR A 218 -11.48 -6.69 -19.65
N LYS A 219 -12.24 -6.59 -20.74
CA LYS A 219 -13.71 -6.73 -20.75
C LYS A 219 -14.23 -8.02 -20.14
N ALA A 220 -13.45 -9.11 -20.23
CA ALA A 220 -13.78 -10.40 -19.61
C ALA A 220 -13.41 -10.47 -18.11
N GLY A 221 -12.86 -9.36 -17.55
CA GLY A 221 -12.37 -9.29 -16.18
C GLY A 221 -10.88 -9.61 -16.05
N VAL A 222 -10.35 -9.35 -14.88
CA VAL A 222 -8.95 -9.60 -14.49
C VAL A 222 -8.92 -10.09 -13.06
N LYS A 223 -7.84 -10.77 -12.69
CA LYS A 223 -7.56 -11.19 -11.29
C LYS A 223 -6.22 -10.66 -10.85
N GLY A 224 -6.04 -10.54 -9.55
CA GLY A 224 -4.79 -10.10 -8.94
C GLY A 224 -4.81 -8.64 -8.49
N GLU A 225 -3.71 -8.17 -7.96
CA GLU A 225 -3.53 -6.79 -7.50
C GLU A 225 -3.05 -5.91 -8.65
N LEU A 226 -3.61 -4.71 -8.74
CA LEU A 226 -3.42 -3.83 -9.89
C LEU A 226 -2.97 -2.44 -9.45
N VAL A 227 -1.96 -1.90 -10.14
CA VAL A 227 -1.56 -0.50 -10.07
C VAL A 227 -1.68 0.09 -11.47
N LEU A 228 -2.39 1.19 -11.59
CA LEU A 228 -2.55 1.93 -12.84
C LEU A 228 -1.76 3.24 -12.76
N ILE A 229 -0.88 3.46 -13.72
CA ILE A 229 -0.14 4.71 -13.86
C ILE A 229 -0.63 5.42 -15.13
N ILE A 230 -1.00 6.68 -15.00
CA ILE A 230 -1.51 7.52 -16.07
C ILE A 230 -0.49 8.65 -16.28
N GLY A 231 0.04 8.79 -17.49
CA GLY A 231 0.88 9.91 -17.89
C GLY A 231 0.11 10.94 -18.70
N LEU A 232 0.59 12.18 -18.74
CA LEU A 232 0.25 13.13 -19.82
C LEU A 232 1.23 12.90 -20.96
N GLU A 233 0.69 12.94 -22.18
CA GLU A 233 1.48 13.01 -23.43
C GLU A 233 1.94 14.43 -23.71
#